data_650a33c95543cb7f5b6e85445539ff71
#
_entry.id   650a33c95543cb7f5b6e85445539ff71
#
_cell.length_a   1.000
_cell.length_b   1.000
_cell.length_c   1.000
_cell.angle_alpha   90.00
_cell.angle_beta   90.00
_cell.angle_gamma   90.00
#
_symmetry.space_group_name_H-M   'P 1'
#
loop_
_entity.id
_entity.type
_entity.pdbx_description
1 polymer ?
#
loop_
_entity_poly.entity_id
_entity_poly.type
_entity_poly.pdbx_seq_one_letter_code
_entity_poly.pdbx_strand_id
1 'polypeptide(L)'
;MKHPILLCLIISFFSALEMNAQSETWYIRRDPPEPWTWAPILNTNITEMDEAFGAGSWESGYYASVVAEEVFDAGTCFAFMEGGDDHADEFNNFLTTNLTLIEDWVFNGGNLFLNAAPNEGTSINCGFDGVTIVYPSFISDAVAVDLLHPIFNGPYTPVGSAWSGTSFTHTEITGPDLTPLITESFSDRMACAEKNWGAGKVMFGGMTVTSWHSPAPEAVNLRLNIFKYLSSYAFLDFSYADSTFCSYEDVSLLPIFATGADTGTFISEPDGLDLNSITGEIHIATSLPGTYTIINAILDATCASDSSNYTITIYEPSEAVASEDVSLCSGSTVTISASGGATYEWIPTTYLSDPTSATTDVVNPLTDMVYTIVTTDIHGCNDTDYVNVTLYPDPIIDAGDNVSIPLGGYTVLNASGATTYLWNEDPTLSAYDISNPTASPQDTTTYVVYGTDANGCIGFDSVTVIVIIEPGIHAPNAFSPNGDGNNEIFTPVLLACNLIDFTIYNRWGEVVFVSTDINNGWNGTYNNEDAPLGVYTVVISAESIYGETIFAHENVTLVR
;
A
#
# COMPACT_ATOMS: atom_id res chain seq x y z
N MET A 1 19.94 22.79 26.88
CA MET A 1 21.00 23.77 26.62
C MET A 1 22.35 23.13 26.94
N LYS A 2 23.00 22.57 25.94
CA LYS A 2 24.43 22.28 25.79
C LYS A 2 24.54 21.17 24.74
N HIS A 3 24.76 21.58 23.51
CA HIS A 3 25.62 20.88 22.53
C HIS A 3 25.45 21.52 21.13
N PRO A 4 26.09 22.66 20.86
CA PRO A 4 26.29 23.09 19.48
C PRO A 4 27.77 23.16 19.06
N ILE A 5 28.70 22.47 19.75
CA ILE A 5 30.13 22.63 19.46
C ILE A 5 30.74 21.41 18.73
N LEU A 6 30.09 20.25 18.73
CA LEU A 6 30.65 19.07 18.08
C LEU A 6 30.28 18.99 16.57
N LEU A 7 29.20 19.63 16.14
CA LEU A 7 28.75 19.61 14.74
C LEU A 7 29.63 20.47 13.79
N CYS A 8 30.23 21.53 14.31
CA CYS A 8 31.13 22.37 13.49
C CYS A 8 32.53 21.78 13.25
N LEU A 9 32.96 20.79 14.05
CA LEU A 9 34.29 20.21 13.92
C LEU A 9 34.34 19.05 12.92
N ILE A 10 33.21 18.36 12.70
CA ILE A 10 33.12 17.26 11.72
C ILE A 10 32.96 17.82 10.30
N ILE A 11 32.15 18.87 10.10
CA ILE A 11 32.00 19.54 8.79
C ILE A 11 33.30 20.22 8.34
N SER A 12 34.10 20.73 9.29
CA SER A 12 35.42 21.30 8.96
C SER A 12 36.48 20.23 8.69
N PHE A 13 36.26 18.97 9.10
CA PHE A 13 37.20 17.89 8.80
C PHE A 13 36.99 17.33 7.40
N PHE A 14 35.73 17.21 6.94
CA PHE A 14 35.44 16.75 5.58
C PHE A 14 35.78 17.79 4.51
N SER A 15 35.52 19.07 4.74
CA SER A 15 35.98 20.14 3.79
C SER A 15 37.49 20.34 3.77
N ALA A 16 38.21 19.80 4.76
CA ALA A 16 39.68 19.83 4.77
C ALA A 16 40.32 18.55 4.21
N LEU A 17 39.56 17.43 4.16
CA LEU A 17 40.02 16.18 3.53
C LEU A 17 39.92 16.21 2.00
N GLU A 18 38.96 16.95 1.42
CA GLU A 18 38.95 17.17 -0.05
C GLU A 18 40.12 18.01 -0.58
N MET A 19 40.90 18.61 0.27
CA MET A 19 41.96 19.56 -0.16
C MET A 19 43.38 19.01 -0.16
N ASN A 20 43.69 17.77 0.27
CA ASN A 20 45.08 17.34 0.38
C ASN A 20 45.38 15.84 0.27
N ALA A 21 44.62 15.07 -0.47
CA ALA A 21 45.05 13.72 -0.85
C ALA A 21 45.03 13.59 -2.37
N GLN A 22 45.88 14.40 -3.03
CA GLN A 22 46.34 14.06 -4.36
C GLN A 22 47.38 12.96 -4.15
N SER A 23 47.02 11.70 -4.36
CA SER A 23 47.96 10.59 -4.42
C SER A 23 48.90 10.87 -5.56
N GLU A 24 50.18 11.08 -5.26
CA GLU A 24 51.17 11.26 -6.29
C GLU A 24 51.23 10.01 -7.16
N THR A 25 50.96 10.23 -8.44
CA THR A 25 51.01 9.21 -9.48
C THR A 25 52.14 9.52 -10.40
N TRP A 26 53.04 8.58 -10.58
CA TRP A 26 54.20 8.76 -11.39
C TRP A 26 54.16 7.95 -12.69
N TYR A 27 54.64 8.57 -13.79
CA TYR A 27 54.97 7.87 -15.03
C TYR A 27 56.47 8.05 -15.32
N ILE A 28 57.22 6.95 -15.26
CA ILE A 28 58.67 6.95 -15.45
C ILE A 28 59.01 6.31 -16.79
N ARG A 29 59.80 7.02 -17.56
CA ARG A 29 60.17 6.64 -18.92
C ARG A 29 61.53 7.14 -19.30
N ARG A 30 61.95 6.87 -20.50
CA ARG A 30 63.18 7.41 -21.07
C ARG A 30 63.06 8.90 -21.45
N ASP A 31 64.20 9.62 -21.46
CA ASP A 31 64.36 10.97 -22.02
C ASP A 31 64.11 10.96 -23.56
N PRO A 32 63.54 12.02 -24.15
CA PRO A 32 63.23 12.06 -25.59
C PRO A 32 64.44 11.77 -26.50
N PRO A 33 64.22 11.10 -27.64
CA PRO A 33 62.94 10.78 -28.26
C PRO A 33 62.24 9.64 -27.53
N GLU A 34 60.95 9.88 -27.25
CA GLU A 34 60.14 8.96 -26.46
C GLU A 34 60.10 7.55 -27.05
N PRO A 35 59.88 6.50 -26.25
CA PRO A 35 59.60 5.16 -26.76
C PRO A 35 58.51 5.21 -27.81
N TRP A 36 58.64 4.43 -28.87
CA TRP A 36 57.64 4.29 -29.95
C TRP A 36 57.46 5.49 -30.90
N THR A 37 58.45 6.35 -31.08
CA THR A 37 58.40 7.57 -31.93
C THR A 37 58.52 7.33 -33.46
N TRP A 38 58.23 6.15 -33.97
CA TRP A 38 58.14 5.89 -35.40
C TRP A 38 56.83 6.41 -35.99
N ALA A 39 56.85 7.72 -36.36
CA ALA A 39 55.88 8.53 -37.11
C ALA A 39 54.39 8.15 -36.99
N PRO A 40 53.52 8.97 -37.10
CA PRO A 40 52.99 10.13 -36.49
C PRO A 40 52.12 9.77 -35.25
N ILE A 41 52.48 8.75 -34.51
CA ILE A 41 51.78 8.30 -33.30
C ILE A 41 52.29 9.13 -32.16
N LEU A 42 51.50 10.10 -31.77
CA LEU A 42 51.61 10.85 -30.53
C LEU A 42 51.75 9.87 -29.37
N ASN A 43 52.53 10.20 -28.38
CA ASN A 43 52.80 9.45 -27.17
C ASN A 43 51.48 8.99 -26.52
N THR A 44 51.03 7.77 -26.84
CA THR A 44 49.74 7.22 -26.43
C THR A 44 49.68 7.07 -24.91
N ASN A 45 50.78 6.73 -24.24
CA ASN A 45 50.78 6.56 -22.79
C ASN A 45 50.61 7.90 -22.03
N ILE A 46 51.11 9.01 -22.53
CA ILE A 46 50.83 10.34 -21.92
C ILE A 46 49.31 10.65 -22.09
N THR A 47 48.76 10.43 -23.28
CA THR A 47 47.34 10.64 -23.52
C THR A 47 46.50 9.77 -22.61
N GLU A 48 46.88 8.52 -22.43
CA GLU A 48 46.19 7.57 -21.55
C GLU A 48 46.31 7.94 -20.06
N MET A 49 47.50 8.45 -19.64
CA MET A 49 47.68 9.00 -18.29
C MET A 49 46.80 10.25 -18.06
N ASP A 50 46.76 11.16 -19.05
CA ASP A 50 45.93 12.35 -19.00
C ASP A 50 44.43 11.98 -18.97
N GLU A 51 44.01 10.95 -19.69
CA GLU A 51 42.63 10.46 -19.67
C GLU A 51 42.28 9.76 -18.38
N ALA A 52 43.20 8.97 -17.82
CA ALA A 52 42.98 8.27 -16.56
C ALA A 52 42.95 9.18 -15.34
N PHE A 53 43.88 10.16 -15.29
CA PHE A 53 44.15 10.95 -14.07
C PHE A 53 43.81 12.43 -14.20
N GLY A 54 43.69 12.94 -15.42
CA GLY A 54 43.60 14.36 -15.74
C GLY A 54 44.96 14.98 -16.04
N ALA A 55 45.03 15.84 -17.04
CA ALA A 55 46.27 16.52 -17.41
C ALA A 55 46.80 17.38 -16.27
N GLY A 56 48.04 17.13 -15.87
CA GLY A 56 48.70 17.84 -14.76
C GLY A 56 48.37 17.34 -13.36
N SER A 57 47.70 16.19 -13.25
CA SER A 57 47.36 15.51 -11.97
C SER A 57 48.31 14.34 -11.68
N TRP A 58 49.35 14.17 -12.44
CA TRP A 58 50.36 13.13 -12.30
C TRP A 58 51.76 13.70 -12.64
N GLU A 59 52.79 13.09 -12.09
CA GLU A 59 54.17 13.48 -12.30
C GLU A 59 54.85 12.60 -13.35
N SER A 60 55.83 13.14 -14.02
CA SER A 60 56.62 12.36 -14.98
C SER A 60 58.12 12.49 -14.72
N GLY A 61 58.81 11.37 -14.82
CA GLY A 61 60.26 11.30 -14.66
C GLY A 61 60.96 10.57 -15.80
N TYR A 62 62.21 10.94 -16.05
CA TYR A 62 63.05 10.22 -16.99
C TYR A 62 64.09 9.40 -16.22
N TYR A 63 64.34 8.15 -16.60
CA TYR A 63 65.25 7.23 -15.92
C TYR A 63 66.63 7.83 -15.67
N ALA A 64 67.13 8.69 -16.57
CA ALA A 64 68.42 9.32 -16.47
C ALA A 64 68.50 10.45 -15.43
N SER A 65 67.39 11.00 -14.98
CA SER A 65 67.35 12.22 -14.17
C SER A 65 66.44 12.17 -12.94
N VAL A 66 65.48 11.21 -12.91
CA VAL A 66 64.54 11.08 -11.79
C VAL A 66 65.25 10.54 -10.54
N VAL A 67 64.91 11.08 -9.39
CA VAL A 67 65.41 10.62 -8.09
C VAL A 67 64.47 9.53 -7.57
N ALA A 68 64.94 8.31 -7.43
CA ALA A 68 64.10 7.16 -7.08
C ALA A 68 63.42 7.33 -5.71
N GLU A 69 64.09 7.94 -4.74
CA GLU A 69 63.56 8.22 -3.40
C GLU A 69 62.41 9.25 -3.42
N GLU A 70 62.28 10.09 -4.47
CA GLU A 70 61.15 11.01 -4.64
C GLU A 70 59.96 10.30 -5.28
N VAL A 71 60.20 9.31 -6.14
CA VAL A 71 59.14 8.51 -6.79
C VAL A 71 58.56 7.49 -5.83
N PHE A 72 59.40 6.75 -5.11
CA PHE A 72 59.02 5.62 -4.27
C PHE A 72 59.00 6.02 -2.79
N ASP A 73 58.34 7.12 -2.50
CA ASP A 73 58.13 7.61 -1.14
C ASP A 73 56.72 7.21 -0.61
N ALA A 74 56.45 7.59 0.64
CA ALA A 74 55.17 7.27 1.28
C ALA A 74 53.97 8.08 0.73
N GLY A 75 54.19 9.10 -0.07
CA GLY A 75 53.16 9.90 -0.72
C GLY A 75 52.74 9.36 -2.08
N THR A 76 53.59 8.54 -2.69
CA THR A 76 53.30 7.94 -4.00
C THR A 76 52.50 6.66 -3.86
N CYS A 77 51.40 6.58 -4.55
CA CYS A 77 50.48 5.44 -4.50
C CYS A 77 50.53 4.55 -5.73
N PHE A 78 50.78 5.13 -6.88
CA PHE A 78 50.91 4.41 -8.13
C PHE A 78 52.09 4.90 -8.95
N ALA A 79 52.90 3.96 -9.44
CA ALA A 79 53.97 4.23 -10.37
C ALA A 79 53.86 3.36 -11.62
N PHE A 80 53.87 3.98 -12.79
CA PHE A 80 53.97 3.31 -14.07
C PHE A 80 55.38 3.44 -14.60
N MET A 81 56.09 2.32 -14.80
CA MET A 81 57.43 2.24 -15.37
C MET A 81 57.38 1.59 -16.76
N GLU A 82 57.85 2.29 -17.77
CA GLU A 82 57.82 1.81 -19.14
C GLU A 82 59.21 1.57 -19.71
N GLY A 83 59.41 0.34 -20.23
CA GLY A 83 60.63 -0.11 -20.89
C GLY A 83 60.35 -0.66 -22.29
N GLY A 84 60.02 0.23 -23.24
CA GLY A 84 59.69 -0.17 -24.61
C GLY A 84 60.80 0.11 -25.63
N ASP A 85 60.67 -0.51 -26.81
CA ASP A 85 61.52 -0.34 -27.98
C ASP A 85 63.02 -0.49 -27.66
N ASP A 86 63.87 0.38 -28.22
CA ASP A 86 65.35 0.31 -28.16
C ASP A 86 65.91 0.81 -26.79
N HIS A 87 65.12 0.85 -25.74
CA HIS A 87 65.43 1.53 -24.47
C HIS A 87 65.15 0.69 -23.22
N ALA A 88 64.97 -0.58 -23.35
CA ALA A 88 64.82 -1.50 -22.25
C ALA A 88 66.06 -1.54 -21.31
N ASP A 89 67.23 -1.15 -21.81
CA ASP A 89 68.44 -1.09 -20.99
C ASP A 89 68.38 -0.03 -19.91
N GLU A 90 67.82 1.15 -20.19
CA GLU A 90 67.68 2.24 -19.21
C GLU A 90 66.63 1.87 -18.14
N PHE A 91 65.53 1.28 -18.54
CA PHE A 91 64.54 0.70 -17.63
C PHE A 91 65.18 -0.36 -16.74
N ASN A 92 65.87 -1.35 -17.32
CA ASN A 92 66.52 -2.42 -16.59
C ASN A 92 67.59 -1.92 -15.62
N ASN A 93 68.42 -0.93 -16.03
CA ASN A 93 69.41 -0.33 -15.19
C ASN A 93 68.81 0.42 -14.00
N PHE A 94 67.75 1.21 -14.24
CA PHE A 94 67.05 1.94 -13.19
C PHE A 94 66.37 0.96 -12.20
N LEU A 95 65.64 -0.01 -12.72
CA LEU A 95 64.99 -1.03 -11.92
C LEU A 95 65.99 -1.83 -11.07
N THR A 96 67.06 -2.33 -11.68
CA THR A 96 68.11 -3.10 -10.98
C THR A 96 68.82 -2.29 -9.91
N THR A 97 69.09 -1.01 -10.19
CA THR A 97 69.79 -0.11 -9.25
C THR A 97 68.95 0.22 -8.03
N ASN A 98 67.64 0.35 -8.20
CA ASN A 98 66.71 0.77 -7.16
C ASN A 98 65.79 -0.35 -6.66
N LEU A 99 66.07 -1.62 -7.00
CA LEU A 99 65.18 -2.73 -6.79
C LEU A 99 64.69 -2.86 -5.34
N THR A 100 65.61 -2.80 -4.37
CA THR A 100 65.26 -2.91 -2.96
C THR A 100 64.32 -1.80 -2.49
N LEU A 101 64.54 -0.56 -2.93
CA LEU A 101 63.69 0.58 -2.63
C LEU A 101 62.28 0.37 -3.23
N ILE A 102 62.21 -0.10 -4.46
CA ILE A 102 60.96 -0.36 -5.17
C ILE A 102 60.19 -1.51 -4.50
N GLU A 103 60.86 -2.64 -4.16
CA GLU A 103 60.26 -3.75 -3.46
C GLU A 103 59.74 -3.36 -2.07
N ASP A 104 60.53 -2.58 -1.31
CA ASP A 104 60.12 -2.07 0.01
C ASP A 104 58.93 -1.10 -0.11
N TRP A 105 58.93 -0.23 -1.11
CA TRP A 105 57.81 0.67 -1.34
C TRP A 105 56.54 -0.06 -1.67
N VAL A 106 56.56 -1.05 -2.58
CA VAL A 106 55.41 -1.88 -2.88
C VAL A 106 54.99 -2.69 -1.66
N PHE A 107 55.94 -3.27 -0.89
CA PHE A 107 55.65 -4.03 0.30
C PHE A 107 54.89 -3.19 1.35
N ASN A 108 55.15 -1.89 1.41
CA ASN A 108 54.48 -0.95 2.30
C ASN A 108 53.19 -0.33 1.70
N GLY A 109 52.73 -0.79 0.54
CA GLY A 109 51.42 -0.40 0.00
C GLY A 109 51.44 0.33 -1.33
N GLY A 110 52.57 0.62 -1.92
CA GLY A 110 52.67 1.20 -3.26
C GLY A 110 52.23 0.22 -4.35
N ASN A 111 51.61 0.72 -5.41
CA ASN A 111 51.23 -0.11 -6.56
C ASN A 111 52.07 0.21 -7.77
N LEU A 112 52.55 -0.82 -8.42
CA LEU A 112 53.51 -0.70 -9.51
C LEU A 112 53.00 -1.35 -10.79
N PHE A 113 53.10 -0.64 -11.92
CA PHE A 113 52.99 -1.24 -13.23
C PHE A 113 54.33 -1.24 -13.93
N LEU A 114 54.93 -2.42 -14.07
CA LEU A 114 56.15 -2.66 -14.87
C LEU A 114 55.73 -3.17 -16.25
N ASN A 115 55.83 -2.35 -17.28
CA ASN A 115 55.50 -2.76 -18.65
C ASN A 115 56.71 -2.58 -19.57
N ALA A 116 57.30 -3.68 -20.00
CA ALA A 116 58.47 -3.63 -20.90
C ALA A 116 58.26 -4.51 -22.14
N ALA A 117 58.38 -3.90 -23.32
CA ALA A 117 58.27 -4.56 -24.63
C ALA A 117 59.49 -4.20 -25.51
N PRO A 118 60.68 -4.65 -25.14
CA PRO A 118 61.90 -4.35 -25.87
C PRO A 118 61.93 -4.90 -27.29
N ASN A 119 62.66 -4.21 -28.17
CA ASN A 119 63.03 -4.72 -29.50
C ASN A 119 64.46 -5.22 -29.54
N GLU A 120 65.24 -5.00 -28.47
CA GLU A 120 66.63 -5.42 -28.35
C GLU A 120 66.94 -5.80 -26.88
N GLY A 121 68.17 -6.23 -26.64
CA GLY A 121 68.66 -6.54 -25.31
C GLY A 121 68.39 -7.98 -24.84
N THR A 122 68.21 -8.15 -23.55
CA THR A 122 68.02 -9.45 -22.87
C THR A 122 66.82 -9.44 -22.00
N SER A 123 66.41 -10.60 -21.47
CA SER A 123 65.37 -10.71 -20.44
C SER A 123 65.67 -9.84 -19.22
N ILE A 124 64.64 -9.25 -18.65
CA ILE A 124 64.71 -8.31 -17.52
C ILE A 124 64.30 -9.06 -16.23
N ASN A 125 65.20 -9.06 -15.27
CA ASN A 125 64.86 -9.56 -13.92
C ASN A 125 64.17 -8.42 -13.15
N CYS A 126 62.88 -8.61 -12.86
CA CYS A 126 62.07 -7.59 -12.19
C CYS A 126 62.21 -7.64 -10.67
N GLY A 127 62.90 -8.60 -10.09
CA GLY A 127 62.86 -8.84 -8.66
C GLY A 127 61.56 -9.58 -8.23
N PHE A 128 60.93 -9.13 -7.17
CA PHE A 128 59.66 -9.66 -6.65
C PHE A 128 59.66 -11.19 -6.58
N ASP A 129 60.69 -11.75 -5.96
CA ASP A 129 60.93 -13.19 -5.81
C ASP A 129 61.20 -13.90 -7.15
N GLY A 130 61.91 -13.26 -8.05
CA GLY A 130 62.39 -13.85 -9.31
C GLY A 130 61.44 -13.73 -10.50
N VAL A 131 60.58 -12.77 -10.50
CA VAL A 131 59.77 -12.46 -11.69
C VAL A 131 60.65 -11.93 -12.81
N THR A 132 60.45 -12.44 -14.00
CA THR A 132 61.28 -12.07 -15.19
C THR A 132 60.36 -11.76 -16.37
N ILE A 133 60.65 -10.65 -17.05
CA ILE A 133 60.14 -10.30 -18.37
C ILE A 133 61.11 -10.92 -19.41
N VAL A 134 60.67 -11.97 -20.06
CA VAL A 134 61.52 -12.79 -20.95
C VAL A 134 61.47 -12.25 -22.40
N TYR A 135 62.61 -11.86 -22.93
CA TYR A 135 62.75 -11.39 -24.30
C TYR A 135 63.80 -12.25 -25.07
N PRO A 136 63.60 -12.55 -26.36
CA PRO A 136 62.40 -12.30 -27.17
C PRO A 136 61.33 -13.42 -26.97
N SER A 137 60.08 -13.01 -26.75
CA SER A 137 58.95 -13.95 -26.68
C SER A 137 57.69 -13.24 -27.21
N PHE A 138 57.51 -13.24 -28.51
CA PHE A 138 56.44 -12.51 -29.18
C PHE A 138 55.11 -13.21 -29.03
N ILE A 139 54.06 -12.47 -28.60
CA ILE A 139 52.66 -12.91 -28.54
C ILE A 139 51.85 -11.99 -29.44
N SER A 140 51.19 -12.54 -30.45
CA SER A 140 50.41 -11.77 -31.42
C SER A 140 48.92 -11.81 -31.14
N ASP A 141 48.43 -12.90 -30.52
CA ASP A 141 47.03 -13.11 -30.21
C ASP A 141 46.90 -13.38 -28.69
N ALA A 142 46.24 -12.47 -28.00
CA ALA A 142 46.11 -12.48 -26.57
C ALA A 142 44.61 -12.59 -26.13
N VAL A 143 44.37 -13.25 -25.00
CA VAL A 143 43.04 -13.43 -24.43
C VAL A 143 43.05 -13.13 -22.93
N ALA A 144 41.95 -12.60 -22.44
CA ALA A 144 41.70 -12.44 -21.03
C ALA A 144 41.51 -13.80 -20.36
N VAL A 145 42.11 -13.97 -19.18
CA VAL A 145 42.02 -15.22 -18.40
C VAL A 145 40.76 -15.26 -17.58
N ASP A 146 40.46 -14.15 -16.87
CA ASP A 146 39.26 -14.03 -16.04
C ASP A 146 38.57 -12.69 -16.35
N LEU A 147 37.45 -12.76 -17.07
CA LEU A 147 36.66 -11.58 -17.43
C LEU A 147 35.99 -10.88 -16.24
N LEU A 148 35.98 -11.50 -15.07
CA LEU A 148 35.45 -10.90 -13.84
C LEU A 148 36.49 -10.01 -13.16
N HIS A 149 37.77 -10.08 -13.54
CA HIS A 149 38.79 -9.24 -12.98
C HIS A 149 38.52 -7.75 -13.28
N PRO A 150 38.75 -6.81 -12.32
CA PRO A 150 38.43 -5.39 -12.44
C PRO A 150 39.00 -4.69 -13.68
N ILE A 151 40.17 -5.09 -14.18
CA ILE A 151 40.73 -4.49 -15.41
C ILE A 151 39.85 -4.71 -16.65
N PHE A 152 39.00 -5.74 -16.65
CA PHE A 152 38.06 -6.03 -17.74
C PHE A 152 36.66 -5.47 -17.49
N ASN A 153 36.36 -5.06 -16.26
CA ASN A 153 35.08 -4.50 -15.82
C ASN A 153 35.18 -3.08 -15.24
N GLY A 154 36.29 -2.38 -15.49
CA GLY A 154 36.51 -1.03 -15.02
C GLY A 154 35.67 0.02 -15.74
N PRO A 155 35.83 1.31 -15.39
CA PRO A 155 34.98 2.40 -15.89
C PRO A 155 35.10 2.64 -17.41
N TYR A 156 36.17 2.20 -18.03
CA TYR A 156 36.39 2.38 -19.45
C TYR A 156 35.94 1.14 -20.23
N THR A 157 34.89 1.27 -21.00
CA THR A 157 34.28 0.17 -21.74
C THR A 157 33.93 0.56 -23.19
N PRO A 158 33.92 -0.39 -24.14
CA PRO A 158 34.18 -1.83 -23.97
C PRO A 158 35.66 -2.16 -23.85
N VAL A 159 36.02 -3.25 -23.15
CA VAL A 159 37.41 -3.74 -23.04
C VAL A 159 37.68 -4.90 -23.96
N GLY A 160 36.66 -5.72 -24.26
CA GLY A 160 36.81 -6.95 -25.03
C GLY A 160 37.40 -8.10 -24.20
N SER A 161 37.55 -9.25 -24.83
CA SER A 161 38.08 -10.47 -24.21
C SER A 161 39.27 -11.05 -24.96
N ALA A 162 39.61 -10.49 -26.13
CA ALA A 162 40.72 -10.93 -26.98
C ALA A 162 41.27 -9.76 -27.79
N TRP A 163 42.57 -9.76 -28.00
CA TRP A 163 43.27 -8.74 -28.75
C TRP A 163 44.28 -9.39 -29.69
N SER A 164 44.49 -8.80 -30.84
CA SER A 164 45.49 -9.22 -31.80
C SER A 164 46.33 -8.03 -32.28
N GLY A 165 47.54 -8.30 -32.78
CA GLY A 165 48.42 -7.29 -33.32
C GLY A 165 49.62 -7.96 -33.95
N THR A 166 50.44 -7.20 -34.71
CA THR A 166 51.71 -7.72 -35.26
C THR A 166 52.64 -8.27 -34.19
N SER A 167 52.49 -7.69 -32.97
CA SER A 167 53.03 -8.19 -31.72
C SER A 167 52.25 -7.49 -30.59
N PHE A 168 51.32 -8.21 -29.97
CA PHE A 168 50.60 -7.69 -28.80
C PHE A 168 51.60 -7.43 -27.65
N THR A 169 52.57 -8.34 -27.51
CA THR A 169 53.73 -8.17 -26.65
C THR A 169 54.99 -8.75 -27.31
N HIS A 170 56.17 -8.16 -27.00
CA HIS A 170 57.48 -8.71 -27.39
C HIS A 170 58.03 -9.68 -26.35
N THR A 171 57.40 -9.79 -25.20
CA THR A 171 57.87 -10.55 -24.06
C THR A 171 56.80 -11.44 -23.48
N GLU A 172 57.20 -12.41 -22.69
CA GLU A 172 56.34 -13.15 -21.77
C GLU A 172 56.78 -12.91 -20.32
N ILE A 173 55.84 -13.01 -19.43
CA ILE A 173 56.06 -12.87 -17.98
C ILE A 173 56.23 -14.25 -17.37
N THR A 174 57.27 -14.48 -16.60
CA THR A 174 57.55 -15.72 -15.90
C THR A 174 57.97 -15.49 -14.47
N GLY A 175 57.59 -16.37 -13.57
CA GLY A 175 57.97 -16.27 -12.15
C GLY A 175 57.03 -17.02 -11.23
N PRO A 176 57.33 -17.12 -9.94
CA PRO A 176 56.48 -17.76 -8.96
C PRO A 176 55.33 -16.86 -8.52
N ASP A 177 54.23 -17.45 -8.09
CA ASP A 177 53.05 -16.82 -7.47
C ASP A 177 52.44 -15.67 -8.31
N LEU A 178 52.49 -15.79 -9.62
CA LEU A 178 51.85 -14.86 -10.55
C LEU A 178 50.40 -15.26 -10.80
N THR A 179 49.53 -14.29 -10.78
CA THR A 179 48.15 -14.43 -11.28
C THR A 179 48.11 -13.96 -12.73
N PRO A 180 47.88 -14.88 -13.69
CA PRO A 180 47.81 -14.50 -15.09
C PRO A 180 46.53 -13.73 -15.37
N LEU A 181 46.64 -12.58 -16.03
CA LEU A 181 45.50 -11.74 -16.43
C LEU A 181 45.22 -11.84 -17.93
N ILE A 182 46.31 -11.82 -18.74
CA ILE A 182 46.24 -11.93 -20.18
C ILE A 182 47.29 -12.96 -20.64
N THR A 183 46.84 -13.93 -21.41
CA THR A 183 47.71 -14.97 -21.96
C THR A 183 47.62 -15.03 -23.47
N GLU A 184 48.56 -15.75 -24.12
CA GLU A 184 48.45 -16.09 -25.52
C GLU A 184 47.24 -17.01 -25.77
N SER A 185 46.56 -16.81 -26.89
CA SER A 185 45.32 -17.52 -27.22
C SER A 185 45.44 -19.05 -27.28
N PHE A 186 46.66 -19.59 -27.52
CA PHE A 186 46.89 -21.02 -27.74
C PHE A 186 47.92 -21.63 -26.79
N SER A 187 48.36 -20.85 -25.78
CA SER A 187 49.32 -21.30 -24.76
C SER A 187 49.12 -20.53 -23.47
N ASP A 188 49.78 -21.00 -22.39
CA ASP A 188 49.75 -20.35 -21.07
C ASP A 188 50.84 -19.25 -20.95
N ARG A 189 51.43 -18.78 -22.04
CA ARG A 189 52.40 -17.68 -21.98
C ARG A 189 51.72 -16.39 -21.56
N MET A 190 52.21 -15.78 -20.50
CA MET A 190 51.60 -14.61 -19.91
C MET A 190 52.07 -13.32 -20.57
N ALA A 191 51.14 -12.58 -21.16
CA ALA A 191 51.39 -11.23 -21.69
C ALA A 191 51.21 -10.16 -20.60
N CYS A 192 50.40 -10.42 -19.60
CA CYS A 192 50.18 -9.59 -18.42
C CYS A 192 49.84 -10.46 -17.22
N ALA A 193 50.43 -10.19 -16.09
CA ALA A 193 50.19 -10.90 -14.83
C ALA A 193 50.32 -9.94 -13.64
N GLU A 194 49.68 -10.27 -12.53
CA GLU A 194 49.83 -9.53 -11.28
C GLU A 194 50.40 -10.39 -10.16
N LYS A 195 51.00 -9.70 -9.15
CA LYS A 195 51.47 -10.33 -7.92
C LYS A 195 51.22 -9.38 -6.76
N ASN A 196 50.66 -9.89 -5.68
CA ASN A 196 50.60 -9.17 -4.41
C ASN A 196 51.97 -9.22 -3.75
N TRP A 197 52.43 -8.06 -3.19
CA TRP A 197 53.72 -7.95 -2.52
C TRP A 197 53.56 -7.11 -1.26
N GLY A 198 53.48 -7.76 -0.11
CA GLY A 198 53.16 -7.08 1.14
C GLY A 198 51.75 -6.50 1.14
N ALA A 199 51.67 -5.19 1.38
CA ALA A 199 50.40 -4.45 1.32
C ALA A 199 50.09 -3.89 -0.08
N GLY A 200 51.05 -3.91 -1.00
CA GLY A 200 50.87 -3.40 -2.35
C GLY A 200 50.80 -4.47 -3.42
N LYS A 201 50.78 -4.05 -4.69
CA LYS A 201 50.60 -4.91 -5.84
C LYS A 201 51.55 -4.52 -6.99
N VAL A 202 52.05 -5.52 -7.68
CA VAL A 202 52.77 -5.32 -8.93
C VAL A 202 52.05 -5.95 -10.08
N MET A 203 51.85 -5.19 -11.14
CA MET A 203 51.45 -5.72 -12.44
C MET A 203 52.61 -5.73 -13.39
N PHE A 204 52.86 -6.86 -14.03
CA PHE A 204 53.91 -7.06 -15.01
C PHE A 204 53.26 -7.17 -16.40
N GLY A 205 53.72 -6.38 -17.34
CA GLY A 205 53.25 -6.40 -18.70
C GLY A 205 54.39 -6.36 -19.72
N GLY A 206 54.16 -7.00 -20.86
CA GLY A 206 55.04 -6.92 -22.03
C GLY A 206 54.35 -6.23 -23.22
N MET A 207 53.25 -5.50 -22.92
CA MET A 207 52.36 -4.96 -23.96
C MET A 207 53.00 -3.78 -24.69
N THR A 208 52.90 -3.80 -26.01
CA THR A 208 53.26 -2.68 -26.84
C THR A 208 52.23 -1.55 -26.77
N VAL A 209 52.40 -0.47 -27.53
CA VAL A 209 51.45 0.64 -27.53
C VAL A 209 50.06 0.20 -28.03
N THR A 210 49.04 0.73 -27.36
CA THR A 210 47.62 0.32 -27.59
C THR A 210 47.15 0.54 -29.02
N SER A 211 47.71 1.54 -29.73
CA SER A 211 47.37 1.83 -31.12
C SER A 211 47.81 0.73 -32.13
N TRP A 212 48.63 -0.21 -31.70
CA TRP A 212 49.03 -1.38 -32.53
C TRP A 212 48.16 -2.61 -32.30
N HIS A 213 47.25 -2.54 -31.35
CA HIS A 213 46.35 -3.65 -31.01
C HIS A 213 45.01 -3.53 -31.73
N SER A 214 44.35 -4.64 -31.97
CA SER A 214 43.02 -4.71 -32.53
C SER A 214 42.12 -5.60 -31.66
N PRO A 215 40.97 -5.10 -31.22
CA PRO A 215 40.46 -3.75 -31.51
C PRO A 215 41.20 -2.68 -30.69
N ALA A 216 41.53 -1.58 -31.32
CA ALA A 216 42.33 -0.53 -30.68
C ALA A 216 41.58 0.23 -29.53
N PRO A 217 40.29 0.58 -29.68
CA PRO A 217 39.56 1.22 -28.58
C PRO A 217 39.51 0.36 -27.31
N GLU A 218 39.32 -0.95 -27.46
CA GLU A 218 39.26 -1.90 -26.34
C GLU A 218 40.65 -2.05 -25.68
N ALA A 219 41.73 -1.97 -26.43
CA ALA A 219 43.10 -1.99 -25.90
C ALA A 219 43.42 -0.73 -25.11
N VAL A 220 42.97 0.44 -25.57
CA VAL A 220 43.08 1.71 -24.82
C VAL A 220 42.30 1.59 -23.52
N ASN A 221 41.04 1.18 -23.58
CA ASN A 221 40.18 1.01 -22.39
C ASN A 221 40.78 0.01 -21.38
N LEU A 222 41.39 -1.08 -21.85
CA LEU A 222 42.11 -2.02 -21.00
C LEU A 222 43.27 -1.32 -20.26
N ARG A 223 44.08 -0.53 -20.95
CA ARG A 223 45.19 0.18 -20.36
C ARG A 223 44.72 1.21 -19.33
N LEU A 224 43.68 1.97 -19.64
CA LEU A 224 43.05 2.91 -18.73
C LEU A 224 42.50 2.21 -17.47
N ASN A 225 41.88 1.06 -17.65
CA ASN A 225 41.39 0.25 -16.52
C ASN A 225 42.55 -0.31 -15.67
N ILE A 226 43.66 -0.69 -16.27
CA ILE A 226 44.87 -1.08 -15.53
C ILE A 226 45.35 0.07 -14.66
N PHE A 227 45.45 1.28 -15.20
CA PHE A 227 45.85 2.47 -14.46
C PHE A 227 44.90 2.74 -13.31
N LYS A 228 43.60 2.72 -13.56
CA LYS A 228 42.59 2.90 -12.52
C LYS A 228 42.64 1.82 -11.46
N TYR A 229 42.77 0.57 -11.85
CA TYR A 229 42.85 -0.57 -10.94
C TYR A 229 44.06 -0.45 -9.98
N LEU A 230 45.24 -0.06 -10.52
CA LEU A 230 46.44 0.08 -9.71
C LEU A 230 46.52 1.40 -8.93
N SER A 231 45.83 2.42 -9.35
CA SER A 231 45.76 3.70 -8.62
C SER A 231 44.65 3.75 -7.57
N SER A 232 43.68 2.84 -7.68
CA SER A 232 42.53 2.74 -6.77
C SER A 232 42.77 1.56 -5.83
N TYR A 233 42.98 1.84 -4.57
CA TYR A 233 43.26 0.79 -3.58
C TYR A 233 42.06 -0.08 -3.24
N ALA A 234 40.86 0.40 -3.46
CA ALA A 234 39.65 -0.34 -3.15
C ALA A 234 38.59 -0.08 -4.22
N PHE A 235 38.09 -1.15 -4.82
CA PHE A 235 36.88 -1.09 -5.59
C PHE A 235 35.71 -1.26 -4.61
N LEU A 236 35.04 -0.15 -4.27
CA LEU A 236 34.06 -0.08 -3.18
C LEU A 236 32.60 -0.09 -3.65
N ASP A 237 32.38 -0.42 -4.93
CA ASP A 237 31.06 -0.30 -5.54
C ASP A 237 30.07 -1.29 -4.94
N PHE A 238 28.93 -0.77 -4.53
CA PHE A 238 27.87 -1.51 -3.89
C PHE A 238 26.50 -0.93 -4.23
N SER A 239 25.47 -1.71 -3.99
CA SER A 239 24.07 -1.32 -4.12
C SER A 239 23.23 -2.01 -3.05
N TYR A 240 21.96 -1.63 -2.95
CA TYR A 240 20.94 -2.40 -2.22
C TYR A 240 19.87 -2.88 -3.19
N ALA A 241 19.08 -3.85 -2.75
CA ALA A 241 18.03 -4.45 -3.59
C ALA A 241 16.95 -3.45 -4.02
N ASP A 242 16.70 -2.42 -3.19
CA ASP A 242 15.76 -1.33 -3.46
C ASP A 242 16.29 -0.02 -2.87
N SER A 243 15.70 1.10 -3.27
CA SER A 243 16.10 2.44 -2.84
C SER A 243 14.99 3.22 -2.12
N THR A 244 13.79 2.65 -2.01
CA THR A 244 12.62 3.32 -1.42
C THR A 244 11.85 2.39 -0.50
N PHE A 245 11.52 2.86 0.71
CA PHE A 245 10.90 2.06 1.76
C PHE A 245 9.91 2.90 2.56
N CYS A 246 8.96 2.23 3.20
CA CYS A 246 8.10 2.85 4.20
C CYS A 246 8.66 2.61 5.61
N SER A 247 8.56 3.59 6.50
CA SER A 247 9.18 3.55 7.82
C SER A 247 8.73 2.41 8.74
N TYR A 248 7.59 1.78 8.45
CA TYR A 248 7.06 0.63 9.20
C TYR A 248 7.51 -0.72 8.67
N GLU A 249 8.25 -0.76 7.55
CA GLU A 249 8.68 -2.04 6.97
C GLU A 249 9.75 -2.69 7.84
N ASP A 250 9.44 -3.86 8.38
CA ASP A 250 10.40 -4.67 9.17
C ASP A 250 11.34 -5.45 8.23
N VAL A 251 12.20 -4.69 7.54
CA VAL A 251 13.16 -5.20 6.56
C VAL A 251 14.57 -4.86 6.96
N SER A 252 15.46 -5.85 6.87
CA SER A 252 16.91 -5.68 6.95
C SER A 252 17.53 -5.82 5.56
N LEU A 253 18.31 -4.83 5.16
CA LEU A 253 18.98 -4.77 3.86
C LEU A 253 20.47 -5.03 4.03
N LEU A 254 21.00 -5.95 3.25
CA LEU A 254 22.44 -6.16 3.13
C LEU A 254 22.96 -5.52 1.83
N PRO A 255 24.16 -4.93 1.84
CA PRO A 255 24.77 -4.41 0.63
C PRO A 255 25.07 -5.55 -0.35
N ILE A 256 24.85 -5.28 -1.62
CA ILE A 256 25.21 -6.14 -2.76
C ILE A 256 26.46 -5.54 -3.37
N PHE A 257 27.59 -6.18 -3.18
CA PHE A 257 28.85 -5.72 -3.72
C PHE A 257 28.99 -6.09 -5.20
N ALA A 258 29.56 -5.18 -5.98
CA ALA A 258 29.99 -5.53 -7.33
C ALA A 258 31.10 -6.59 -7.27
N THR A 259 31.27 -7.37 -8.33
CA THR A 259 32.25 -8.46 -8.36
C THR A 259 33.67 -7.94 -8.15
N GLY A 260 34.31 -8.41 -7.10
CA GLY A 260 35.68 -7.97 -6.73
C GLY A 260 35.71 -6.70 -5.90
N ALA A 261 34.57 -6.21 -5.43
CA ALA A 261 34.53 -5.04 -4.56
C ALA A 261 34.98 -5.41 -3.14
N ASP A 262 35.73 -4.51 -2.52
CA ASP A 262 36.17 -4.58 -1.13
C ASP A 262 35.12 -3.99 -0.18
N THR A 263 35.16 -4.42 1.07
CA THR A 263 34.32 -3.89 2.14
C THR A 263 35.08 -2.81 2.90
N GLY A 264 34.55 -1.57 2.88
CA GLY A 264 35.04 -0.48 3.72
C GLY A 264 34.26 -0.30 5.00
N THR A 265 34.32 0.89 5.55
CA THR A 265 33.47 1.33 6.65
C THR A 265 32.27 2.08 6.09
N PHE A 266 31.07 1.69 6.53
CA PHE A 266 29.84 2.33 6.10
C PHE A 266 29.46 3.48 7.01
N ILE A 267 29.11 4.60 6.39
CA ILE A 267 28.58 5.80 7.04
C ILE A 267 27.33 6.25 6.29
N SER A 268 26.41 6.92 6.98
CA SER A 268 25.22 7.53 6.37
C SER A 268 25.17 9.03 6.64
N GLU A 269 24.71 9.77 5.67
CA GLU A 269 24.44 11.21 5.78
C GLU A 269 23.01 11.51 5.23
N PRO A 270 22.16 12.22 5.99
CA PRO A 270 22.34 12.66 7.38
C PRO A 270 22.29 11.51 8.41
N ASP A 271 22.52 11.81 9.69
CA ASP A 271 22.28 10.88 10.79
C ASP A 271 20.79 10.49 10.88
N GLY A 272 20.48 9.26 11.32
CA GLY A 272 19.12 8.78 11.52
C GLY A 272 18.84 7.42 10.88
N LEU A 273 19.76 6.93 10.04
CA LEU A 273 19.71 5.58 9.48
C LEU A 273 20.30 4.57 10.48
N ASP A 274 19.58 3.50 10.78
CA ASP A 274 20.11 2.36 11.57
C ASP A 274 21.00 1.50 10.68
N LEU A 275 22.24 1.92 10.55
CA LEU A 275 23.26 1.36 9.68
C LEU A 275 24.37 0.71 10.50
N ASN A 276 24.67 -0.55 10.23
CA ASN A 276 25.85 -1.21 10.76
C ASN A 276 27.10 -0.77 9.97
N SER A 277 27.99 -0.04 10.63
CA SER A 277 29.19 0.53 9.99
C SER A 277 30.19 -0.50 9.49
N ILE A 278 30.10 -1.76 9.90
CA ILE A 278 31.02 -2.84 9.48
C ILE A 278 30.43 -3.65 8.34
N THR A 279 29.14 -4.03 8.45
CA THR A 279 28.49 -4.92 7.48
C THR A 279 27.74 -4.16 6.38
N GLY A 280 27.44 -2.89 6.60
CA GLY A 280 26.54 -2.12 5.74
C GLY A 280 25.06 -2.51 5.87
N GLU A 281 24.72 -3.35 6.84
CA GLU A 281 23.33 -3.75 7.07
C GLU A 281 22.49 -2.58 7.56
N ILE A 282 21.30 -2.41 6.99
CA ILE A 282 20.35 -1.35 7.32
C ILE A 282 19.07 -1.98 7.85
N HIS A 283 18.56 -1.47 8.97
CA HIS A 283 17.26 -1.83 9.53
C HIS A 283 16.26 -0.70 9.30
N ILE A 284 15.28 -0.91 8.42
CA ILE A 284 14.34 0.14 8.00
C ILE A 284 13.43 0.56 9.16
N ALA A 285 12.82 -0.40 9.89
CA ALA A 285 11.86 -0.12 10.95
C ALA A 285 12.43 0.69 12.13
N THR A 286 13.74 0.70 12.33
CA THR A 286 14.42 1.43 13.41
C THR A 286 15.10 2.71 12.90
N SER A 287 15.07 2.94 11.60
CA SER A 287 15.57 4.14 10.95
C SER A 287 14.52 5.27 10.97
N LEU A 288 14.97 6.51 11.02
CA LEU A 288 14.07 7.66 10.89
C LEU A 288 13.66 7.87 9.42
N PRO A 289 12.45 8.40 9.16
CA PRO A 289 12.08 8.83 7.80
C PRO A 289 13.03 9.90 7.26
N GLY A 290 13.43 9.78 6.00
CA GLY A 290 14.37 10.69 5.37
C GLY A 290 15.06 10.11 4.15
N THR A 291 15.84 10.93 3.47
CA THR A 291 16.72 10.50 2.37
C THR A 291 18.16 10.46 2.89
N TYR A 292 18.80 9.32 2.71
CA TYR A 292 20.14 9.04 3.21
C TYR A 292 21.08 8.68 2.08
N THR A 293 22.28 9.26 2.12
CA THR A 293 23.40 8.80 1.31
C THR A 293 24.25 7.87 2.16
N ILE A 294 24.36 6.60 1.76
CA ILE A 294 25.22 5.62 2.38
C ILE A 294 26.55 5.64 1.65
N ILE A 295 27.62 5.77 2.37
CA ILE A 295 28.99 5.85 1.86
C ILE A 295 29.74 4.63 2.38
N ASN A 296 30.27 3.81 1.47
CA ASN A 296 31.25 2.78 1.78
C ASN A 296 32.63 3.38 1.53
N ALA A 297 33.45 3.51 2.54
CA ALA A 297 34.74 4.18 2.45
C ALA A 297 35.85 3.37 3.12
N ILE A 298 37.04 3.33 2.50
CA ILE A 298 38.27 2.94 3.14
C ILE A 298 39.05 4.22 3.43
N LEU A 299 39.29 4.44 4.70
CA LEU A 299 40.11 5.57 5.19
C LEU A 299 41.46 5.02 5.64
N ASP A 300 42.37 4.82 4.73
CA ASP A 300 43.76 4.54 5.09
C ASP A 300 44.62 5.78 4.91
N ALA A 301 45.61 5.93 5.80
CA ALA A 301 46.36 7.18 5.97
C ALA A 301 47.40 7.42 4.87
N THR A 302 47.65 6.46 3.98
CA THR A 302 48.80 6.54 3.06
C THR A 302 48.49 6.53 1.57
N CYS A 303 47.53 5.82 1.07
CA CYS A 303 47.27 5.74 -0.38
C CYS A 303 45.82 5.47 -0.80
N ALA A 304 44.88 5.37 0.11
CA ALA A 304 43.53 4.99 -0.23
C ALA A 304 42.49 5.77 0.55
N SER A 305 42.01 6.85 -0.01
CA SER A 305 40.67 7.32 0.28
C SER A 305 39.83 7.10 -0.96
N ASP A 306 39.19 5.96 -1.05
CA ASP A 306 38.17 5.75 -2.05
C ASP A 306 36.82 5.56 -1.35
N SER A 307 35.74 5.98 -1.99
CA SER A 307 34.40 5.84 -1.47
C SER A 307 33.42 5.65 -2.60
N SER A 308 32.48 4.75 -2.40
CA SER A 308 31.29 4.62 -3.23
C SER A 308 30.07 5.02 -2.42
N ASN A 309 29.03 5.49 -3.06
CA ASN A 309 27.81 5.91 -2.38
C ASN A 309 26.57 5.33 -3.03
N TYR A 310 25.53 5.15 -2.19
CA TYR A 310 24.21 4.74 -2.60
C TYR A 310 23.16 5.55 -1.85
N THR A 311 22.06 5.89 -2.49
CA THR A 311 21.01 6.70 -1.86
C THR A 311 19.76 5.87 -1.65
N ILE A 312 19.20 5.93 -0.41
CA ILE A 312 17.89 5.36 -0.09
C ILE A 312 16.98 6.44 0.48
N THR A 313 15.68 6.24 0.33
CA THR A 313 14.67 7.12 0.91
C THR A 313 13.67 6.30 1.71
N ILE A 314 13.46 6.68 2.96
CA ILE A 314 12.46 6.08 3.86
C ILE A 314 11.33 7.10 4.02
N TYR A 315 10.14 6.72 3.58
CA TYR A 315 8.95 7.57 3.66
C TYR A 315 8.18 7.29 4.95
N GLU A 316 7.69 8.35 5.58
CA GLU A 316 6.67 8.25 6.60
C GLU A 316 5.31 8.21 5.91
N PRO A 317 4.42 7.24 6.23
CA PRO A 317 3.10 7.21 5.63
C PRO A 317 2.31 8.48 5.98
N SER A 318 1.51 8.94 5.05
CA SER A 318 0.55 10.01 5.33
C SER A 318 -0.49 9.50 6.33
N GLU A 319 -0.75 10.26 7.41
CA GLU A 319 -1.71 9.89 8.45
C GLU A 319 -3.11 9.64 7.88
N ALA A 320 -3.63 8.45 8.07
CA ALA A 320 -5.01 8.11 7.76
C ALA A 320 -5.94 8.77 8.78
N VAL A 321 -6.97 9.46 8.32
CA VAL A 321 -7.98 10.07 9.19
C VAL A 321 -9.35 9.67 8.69
N ALA A 322 -10.07 8.86 9.47
CA ALA A 322 -11.48 8.55 9.24
C ALA A 322 -12.40 9.64 9.84
N SER A 323 -13.63 9.70 9.36
CA SER A 323 -14.68 10.53 9.97
C SER A 323 -14.96 10.07 11.41
N GLU A 324 -15.59 10.94 12.19
CA GLU A 324 -16.03 10.58 13.54
C GLU A 324 -17.03 9.40 13.52
N ASP A 325 -17.15 8.69 14.65
CA ASP A 325 -18.11 7.62 14.85
C ASP A 325 -19.54 8.11 14.62
N VAL A 326 -20.36 7.28 14.00
CA VAL A 326 -21.74 7.63 13.64
C VAL A 326 -22.73 6.63 14.22
N SER A 327 -23.94 7.13 14.51
CA SER A 327 -25.05 6.32 14.94
C SER A 327 -26.27 6.60 14.06
N LEU A 328 -27.01 5.56 13.66
CA LEU A 328 -28.18 5.67 12.78
C LEU A 328 -29.22 4.61 13.11
N CYS A 329 -30.42 4.80 12.59
CA CYS A 329 -31.49 3.83 12.70
C CYS A 329 -31.30 2.68 11.72
N SER A 330 -31.78 1.50 12.04
CA SER A 330 -31.88 0.37 11.13
C SER A 330 -32.56 0.78 9.81
N GLY A 331 -32.03 0.32 8.67
CA GLY A 331 -32.57 0.66 7.35
C GLY A 331 -32.25 2.07 6.84
N SER A 332 -31.53 2.86 7.58
CA SER A 332 -31.07 4.20 7.16
C SER A 332 -29.72 4.13 6.42
N THR A 333 -29.30 5.25 5.85
CA THR A 333 -28.01 5.39 5.16
C THR A 333 -27.23 6.52 5.81
N VAL A 334 -25.93 6.33 6.00
CA VAL A 334 -25.01 7.34 6.49
C VAL A 334 -23.75 7.37 5.65
N THR A 335 -23.20 8.54 5.45
CA THR A 335 -21.93 8.73 4.73
C THR A 335 -20.78 8.74 5.71
N ILE A 336 -19.76 7.94 5.44
CA ILE A 336 -18.45 7.95 6.11
C ILE A 336 -17.39 8.45 5.14
N SER A 337 -16.33 9.03 5.67
CA SER A 337 -15.26 9.60 4.84
C SER A 337 -13.90 9.38 5.49
N ALA A 338 -12.86 9.43 4.65
CA ALA A 338 -11.48 9.40 5.08
C ALA A 338 -10.61 10.37 4.27
N SER A 339 -9.45 10.68 4.81
CA SER A 339 -8.42 11.49 4.17
C SER A 339 -7.03 10.94 4.52
N GLY A 340 -5.98 11.51 3.89
CA GLY A 340 -4.58 11.15 4.16
C GLY A 340 -3.94 10.25 3.13
N GLY A 341 -4.68 9.69 2.16
CA GLY A 341 -4.14 8.83 1.11
C GLY A 341 -4.34 9.37 -0.31
N ALA A 342 -3.65 8.76 -1.26
CA ALA A 342 -3.90 8.87 -2.69
C ALA A 342 -4.94 7.83 -3.16
N THR A 343 -4.97 6.67 -2.51
CA THR A 343 -6.00 5.63 -2.71
C THR A 343 -6.55 5.17 -1.35
N TYR A 344 -7.74 4.58 -1.38
CA TYR A 344 -8.53 4.23 -0.22
C TYR A 344 -9.10 2.82 -0.35
N GLU A 345 -9.16 2.08 0.77
CA GLU A 345 -9.81 0.78 0.85
C GLU A 345 -10.48 0.61 2.21
N TRP A 346 -11.82 0.49 2.23
CA TRP A 346 -12.59 0.26 3.44
C TRP A 346 -12.85 -1.23 3.67
N ILE A 347 -12.61 -1.70 4.88
CA ILE A 347 -12.76 -3.09 5.30
C ILE A 347 -13.57 -3.17 6.61
N PRO A 348 -14.63 -4.01 6.66
CA PRO A 348 -15.20 -4.85 5.62
C PRO A 348 -15.99 -4.05 4.57
N THR A 349 -16.23 -4.63 3.40
CA THR A 349 -16.99 -3.98 2.31
C THR A 349 -18.50 -4.09 2.46
N THR A 350 -18.98 -4.82 3.48
CA THR A 350 -20.41 -5.05 3.74
C THR A 350 -21.13 -3.73 3.98
N TYR A 351 -22.27 -3.54 3.33
CA TYR A 351 -23.10 -2.34 3.34
C TYR A 351 -22.48 -1.08 2.71
N LEU A 352 -21.29 -1.12 2.16
CA LEU A 352 -20.68 0.03 1.51
C LEU A 352 -21.09 0.16 0.05
N SER A 353 -21.39 1.38 -0.37
CA SER A 353 -21.72 1.70 -1.77
C SER A 353 -20.49 1.66 -2.68
N ASP A 354 -19.34 2.14 -2.19
CA ASP A 354 -18.04 2.10 -2.86
C ASP A 354 -16.92 1.98 -1.82
N PRO A 355 -16.36 0.78 -1.60
CA PRO A 355 -15.32 0.59 -0.61
C PRO A 355 -13.95 1.18 -1.00
N THR A 356 -13.80 1.67 -2.23
CA THR A 356 -12.53 2.22 -2.74
C THR A 356 -12.51 3.75 -2.82
N SER A 357 -13.59 4.38 -2.42
CA SER A 357 -13.72 5.83 -2.43
C SER A 357 -13.31 6.44 -1.08
N ALA A 358 -12.71 7.63 -1.12
CA ALA A 358 -12.47 8.44 0.08
C ALA A 358 -13.75 8.77 0.87
N THR A 359 -14.89 8.75 0.19
CA THR A 359 -16.21 8.99 0.78
C THR A 359 -17.16 7.93 0.25
N THR A 360 -17.82 7.21 1.16
CA THR A 360 -18.73 6.11 0.82
C THR A 360 -19.96 6.14 1.72
N ASP A 361 -21.07 5.59 1.21
CA ASP A 361 -22.29 5.44 1.99
C ASP A 361 -22.38 4.04 2.58
N VAL A 362 -22.73 3.97 3.86
CA VAL A 362 -23.15 2.75 4.54
C VAL A 362 -24.66 2.63 4.35
N VAL A 363 -25.08 1.68 3.54
CA VAL A 363 -26.48 1.54 3.08
C VAL A 363 -27.18 0.39 3.82
N ASN A 364 -28.24 0.71 4.55
CA ASN A 364 -29.11 -0.25 5.24
C ASN A 364 -28.34 -1.26 6.14
N PRO A 365 -27.47 -0.83 7.04
CA PRO A 365 -26.81 -1.76 7.95
C PRO A 365 -27.84 -2.42 8.88
N LEU A 366 -27.65 -3.73 9.13
CA LEU A 366 -28.53 -4.53 10.00
C LEU A 366 -27.88 -4.86 11.35
N THR A 367 -26.60 -4.54 11.50
CA THR A 367 -25.81 -4.74 12.73
C THR A 367 -24.80 -3.61 12.86
N ASP A 368 -24.32 -3.40 14.07
CA ASP A 368 -23.18 -2.54 14.32
C ASP A 368 -21.98 -2.99 13.48
N MET A 369 -21.23 -2.03 12.95
CA MET A 369 -20.07 -2.27 12.09
C MET A 369 -18.90 -1.40 12.55
N VAL A 370 -17.69 -1.95 12.41
CA VAL A 370 -16.45 -1.19 12.50
C VAL A 370 -15.82 -1.24 11.11
N TYR A 371 -15.65 -0.10 10.48
CA TYR A 371 -14.97 0.02 9.21
C TYR A 371 -13.57 0.55 9.43
N THR A 372 -12.59 -0.23 9.02
CA THR A 372 -11.20 0.21 8.96
C THR A 372 -10.93 0.75 7.57
N ILE A 373 -10.40 1.97 7.50
CA ILE A 373 -9.85 2.50 6.27
C ILE A 373 -8.37 2.17 6.19
N VAL A 374 -7.93 1.68 5.04
CA VAL A 374 -6.52 1.61 4.65
C VAL A 374 -6.30 2.69 3.61
N THR A 375 -5.45 3.64 3.92
CA THR A 375 -5.01 4.65 2.96
C THR A 375 -3.66 4.27 2.41
N THR A 376 -3.42 4.54 1.13
CA THR A 376 -2.09 4.40 0.51
C THR A 376 -1.70 5.74 -0.07
N ASP A 377 -0.54 6.24 0.29
CA ASP A 377 -0.03 7.51 -0.21
C ASP A 377 0.60 7.39 -1.62
N ILE A 378 1.17 8.50 -2.13
CA ILE A 378 1.80 8.54 -3.47
C ILE A 378 3.11 7.75 -3.55
N HIS A 379 3.68 7.35 -2.43
CA HIS A 379 4.91 6.56 -2.33
C HIS A 379 4.61 5.07 -2.13
N GLY A 380 3.33 4.69 -1.97
CA GLY A 380 2.89 3.32 -1.72
C GLY A 380 2.86 2.96 -0.24
N CYS A 381 3.07 3.91 0.66
CA CYS A 381 3.01 3.66 2.10
C CYS A 381 1.57 3.70 2.61
N ASN A 382 1.25 2.73 3.47
CA ASN A 382 -0.09 2.56 4.01
C ASN A 382 -0.19 3.05 5.45
N ASP A 383 -1.35 3.60 5.78
CA ASP A 383 -1.76 3.85 7.16
C ASP A 383 -3.23 3.49 7.33
N THR A 384 -3.68 3.35 8.59
CA THR A 384 -5.03 2.87 8.89
C THR A 384 -5.66 3.67 10.00
N ASP A 385 -6.96 3.92 9.85
CA ASP A 385 -7.83 4.44 10.90
C ASP A 385 -9.18 3.70 10.84
N TYR A 386 -10.10 3.97 11.73
CA TYR A 386 -11.40 3.29 11.77
C TYR A 386 -12.54 4.22 12.16
N VAL A 387 -13.75 3.83 11.79
CA VAL A 387 -15.01 4.47 12.19
C VAL A 387 -15.98 3.41 12.69
N ASN A 388 -16.61 3.69 13.84
CA ASN A 388 -17.69 2.87 14.36
C ASN A 388 -19.03 3.36 13.82
N VAL A 389 -19.80 2.43 13.27
CA VAL A 389 -21.17 2.65 12.83
C VAL A 389 -22.06 1.84 13.76
N THR A 390 -22.81 2.52 14.62
CA THR A 390 -23.69 1.88 15.61
C THR A 390 -25.15 2.07 15.25
N LEU A 391 -25.98 1.07 15.51
CA LEU A 391 -27.41 1.16 15.29
C LEU A 391 -28.11 1.54 16.58
N TYR A 392 -28.98 2.55 16.50
CA TYR A 392 -29.94 2.76 17.57
C TYR A 392 -30.93 1.59 17.58
N PRO A 393 -31.33 1.11 18.76
CA PRO A 393 -32.39 0.12 18.86
C PRO A 393 -33.70 0.72 18.33
N ASP A 394 -34.44 -0.07 17.54
CA ASP A 394 -35.74 0.35 17.06
C ASP A 394 -36.71 0.58 18.26
N PRO A 395 -37.50 1.66 18.27
CA PRO A 395 -38.42 1.94 19.36
C PRO A 395 -39.51 0.89 19.40
N ILE A 396 -39.77 0.37 20.61
CA ILE A 396 -40.90 -0.56 20.84
C ILE A 396 -42.16 0.29 21.05
N ILE A 397 -43.00 0.32 20.01
CA ILE A 397 -44.26 1.03 20.05
C ILE A 397 -45.35 0.08 20.61
N ASP A 398 -46.21 0.64 21.47
CA ASP A 398 -47.37 -0.03 22.01
C ASP A 398 -48.59 0.81 21.67
N ALA A 399 -49.49 0.29 20.83
CA ALA A 399 -50.75 0.93 20.42
C ALA A 399 -51.90 0.70 21.43
N GLY A 400 -51.63 -0.06 22.49
CA GLY A 400 -52.61 -0.47 23.49
C GLY A 400 -53.39 -1.73 23.08
N ASP A 401 -54.18 -2.23 24.03
CA ASP A 401 -55.00 -3.42 23.85
C ASP A 401 -56.20 -3.18 22.91
N ASN A 402 -56.65 -4.22 22.21
CA ASN A 402 -57.88 -4.17 21.43
C ASN A 402 -59.08 -3.82 22.30
N VAL A 403 -59.92 -2.92 21.82
CA VAL A 403 -61.05 -2.38 22.56
C VAL A 403 -62.36 -2.66 21.83
N SER A 404 -63.40 -3.00 22.56
CA SER A 404 -64.75 -3.14 22.02
C SER A 404 -65.61 -1.92 22.37
N ILE A 405 -66.33 -1.38 21.37
CA ILE A 405 -67.27 -0.26 21.53
C ILE A 405 -68.63 -0.65 20.92
N PRO A 406 -69.73 -0.10 21.46
CA PRO A 406 -71.01 -0.23 20.79
C PRO A 406 -71.04 0.56 19.46
N LEU A 407 -71.84 0.18 18.53
CA LEU A 407 -72.09 0.90 17.27
C LEU A 407 -72.45 2.38 17.57
N GLY A 408 -71.72 3.32 16.96
CA GLY A 408 -71.87 4.74 17.22
C GLY A 408 -71.17 5.25 18.50
N GLY A 409 -70.47 4.34 19.20
CA GLY A 409 -69.62 4.68 20.34
C GLY A 409 -68.24 5.20 19.90
N TYR A 410 -67.41 5.52 20.88
CA TYR A 410 -66.06 5.96 20.68
C TYR A 410 -65.12 5.42 21.79
N THR A 411 -63.83 5.39 21.49
CA THR A 411 -62.78 5.08 22.46
C THR A 411 -61.61 6.00 22.27
N VAL A 412 -60.77 6.17 23.30
CA VAL A 412 -59.48 6.87 23.18
C VAL A 412 -58.43 5.82 23.02
N LEU A 413 -57.68 5.88 21.91
CA LEU A 413 -56.49 5.08 21.70
C LEU A 413 -55.35 5.67 22.57
N ASN A 414 -54.35 4.86 22.94
CA ASN A 414 -53.23 5.30 23.75
C ASN A 414 -51.97 4.64 23.29
N ALA A 415 -51.26 5.31 22.41
CA ALA A 415 -49.94 4.87 21.98
C ALA A 415 -48.86 5.32 22.96
N SER A 416 -47.86 4.44 23.15
CA SER A 416 -46.69 4.71 23.98
C SER A 416 -45.41 4.16 23.30
N GLY A 417 -44.20 4.50 23.87
CA GLY A 417 -42.92 4.00 23.40
C GLY A 417 -42.15 4.95 22.45
N ALA A 418 -42.71 6.12 22.11
CA ALA A 418 -42.06 7.08 21.24
C ALA A 418 -42.18 8.51 21.73
N THR A 419 -41.46 9.44 21.06
CA THR A 419 -41.53 10.88 21.29
C THR A 419 -42.64 11.56 20.49
N THR A 420 -42.86 11.11 19.26
CA THR A 420 -43.93 11.58 18.38
C THR A 420 -44.65 10.39 17.77
N TYR A 421 -45.93 10.60 17.38
CA TYR A 421 -46.79 9.55 16.86
C TYR A 421 -47.43 10.01 15.58
N LEU A 422 -47.67 9.06 14.67
CA LEU A 422 -48.42 9.26 13.45
C LEU A 422 -49.25 8.03 13.17
N TRP A 423 -50.57 8.18 13.34
CA TRP A 423 -51.54 7.14 12.98
C TRP A 423 -51.80 7.15 11.48
N ASN A 424 -52.18 5.97 10.94
CA ASN A 424 -52.69 5.94 9.56
C ASN A 424 -53.92 6.84 9.44
N GLU A 425 -54.02 7.56 8.32
CA GLU A 425 -55.19 8.42 8.06
C GLU A 425 -56.46 7.61 7.98
N ASP A 426 -57.38 7.90 8.89
CA ASP A 426 -58.74 7.33 8.91
C ASP A 426 -59.73 8.39 9.41
N PRO A 427 -60.81 8.69 8.66
CA PRO A 427 -61.76 9.75 8.99
C PRO A 427 -62.46 9.56 10.33
N THR A 428 -62.37 8.38 10.93
CA THR A 428 -62.94 8.06 12.23
C THR A 428 -62.02 8.40 13.41
N LEU A 429 -60.77 8.87 13.13
CA LEU A 429 -59.87 9.38 14.13
C LEU A 429 -60.01 10.91 14.28
N SER A 430 -59.94 11.38 15.51
CA SER A 430 -59.99 12.83 15.82
C SER A 430 -58.74 13.60 15.39
N ALA A 431 -57.58 12.94 15.34
CA ALA A 431 -56.31 13.47 14.89
C ALA A 431 -55.36 12.29 14.56
N TYR A 432 -54.31 12.56 13.77
CA TYR A 432 -53.34 11.54 13.36
C TYR A 432 -51.99 11.66 14.05
N ASP A 433 -51.66 12.83 14.54
CA ASP A 433 -50.31 13.24 15.02
C ASP A 433 -50.20 13.31 16.55
N ILE A 434 -51.10 12.68 17.28
CA ILE A 434 -51.14 12.63 18.74
C ILE A 434 -51.08 11.20 19.27
N SER A 435 -50.58 11.00 20.48
CA SER A 435 -50.51 9.68 21.12
C SER A 435 -51.89 9.08 21.45
N ASN A 436 -52.87 9.93 21.65
CA ASN A 436 -54.17 9.52 22.19
C ASN A 436 -55.38 10.07 21.40
N PRO A 437 -55.51 9.77 20.12
CA PRO A 437 -56.69 10.17 19.36
C PRO A 437 -57.94 9.45 19.83
N THR A 438 -59.09 10.10 19.63
CA THR A 438 -60.40 9.44 19.76
C THR A 438 -60.74 8.72 18.47
N ALA A 439 -61.08 7.44 18.54
CA ALA A 439 -61.54 6.62 17.44
C ALA A 439 -63.07 6.38 17.56
N SER A 440 -63.83 6.59 16.49
CA SER A 440 -65.28 6.40 16.41
C SER A 440 -65.69 5.67 15.13
N PRO A 441 -65.17 4.45 14.89
CA PRO A 441 -65.45 3.69 13.68
C PRO A 441 -66.91 3.16 13.70
N GLN A 442 -67.46 2.99 12.49
CA GLN A 442 -68.79 2.36 12.31
C GLN A 442 -68.70 0.86 12.14
N ASP A 443 -67.54 0.34 11.76
CA ASP A 443 -67.21 -1.08 11.60
C ASP A 443 -65.91 -1.39 12.35
N THR A 444 -65.70 -2.67 12.66
CA THR A 444 -64.45 -3.14 13.28
C THR A 444 -63.25 -2.68 12.45
N THR A 445 -62.39 -1.82 13.02
CA THR A 445 -61.31 -1.13 12.33
C THR A 445 -60.00 -1.33 13.07
N THR A 446 -58.94 -1.61 12.31
CA THR A 446 -57.55 -1.67 12.84
C THR A 446 -56.82 -0.38 12.50
N TYR A 447 -56.28 0.27 13.51
CA TYR A 447 -55.48 1.48 13.40
C TYR A 447 -54.01 1.13 13.61
N VAL A 448 -53.13 1.60 12.72
CA VAL A 448 -51.70 1.44 12.82
C VAL A 448 -51.10 2.77 13.26
N VAL A 449 -50.22 2.72 14.25
CA VAL A 449 -49.46 3.90 14.70
C VAL A 449 -47.98 3.71 14.42
N TYR A 450 -47.35 4.71 13.83
CA TYR A 450 -45.91 4.85 13.72
C TYR A 450 -45.43 5.78 14.83
N GLY A 451 -44.46 5.34 15.60
CA GLY A 451 -43.84 6.13 16.64
C GLY A 451 -42.39 6.47 16.28
N THR A 452 -41.99 7.72 16.43
CA THR A 452 -40.61 8.16 16.24
C THR A 452 -40.00 8.49 17.58
N ASP A 453 -38.82 7.92 17.88
CA ASP A 453 -38.09 8.18 19.11
C ASP A 453 -37.26 9.50 19.06
N ALA A 454 -36.46 9.76 20.10
CA ALA A 454 -35.61 10.93 20.18
C ALA A 454 -34.42 10.90 19.18
N ASN A 455 -34.05 9.73 18.67
CA ASN A 455 -32.98 9.54 17.69
C ASN A 455 -33.49 9.62 16.24
N GLY A 456 -34.82 9.70 16.07
CA GLY A 456 -35.46 9.68 14.76
C GLY A 456 -35.78 8.29 14.24
N CYS A 457 -35.59 7.23 15.03
CA CYS A 457 -35.92 5.86 14.63
C CYS A 457 -37.42 5.62 14.72
N ILE A 458 -37.97 4.83 13.78
CA ILE A 458 -39.38 4.62 13.62
C ILE A 458 -39.73 3.15 13.91
N GLY A 459 -40.64 2.96 14.84
CA GLY A 459 -41.32 1.70 15.07
C GLY A 459 -42.79 1.81 14.77
N PHE A 460 -43.53 0.72 14.76
CA PHE A 460 -44.97 0.71 14.58
C PHE A 460 -45.65 -0.40 15.36
N ASP A 461 -46.94 -0.18 15.66
CA ASP A 461 -47.85 -1.19 16.24
C ASP A 461 -49.27 -0.91 15.77
N SER A 462 -50.22 -1.78 16.11
CA SER A 462 -51.60 -1.66 15.70
C SER A 462 -52.58 -2.07 16.82
N VAL A 463 -53.69 -1.37 16.86
CA VAL A 463 -54.80 -1.66 17.76
C VAL A 463 -56.10 -1.83 16.97
N THR A 464 -56.89 -2.80 17.34
CA THR A 464 -58.21 -3.05 16.71
C THR A 464 -59.34 -2.58 17.62
N VAL A 465 -60.18 -1.68 17.08
CA VAL A 465 -61.42 -1.27 17.72
C VAL A 465 -62.56 -2.14 17.15
N ILE A 466 -63.09 -2.99 17.97
CA ILE A 466 -64.14 -3.93 17.61
C ILE A 466 -65.50 -3.25 17.84
N VAL A 467 -66.27 -3.07 16.77
CA VAL A 467 -67.62 -2.51 16.90
C VAL A 467 -68.63 -3.63 17.17
N ILE A 468 -69.27 -3.54 18.32
CA ILE A 468 -70.29 -4.46 18.76
C ILE A 468 -71.64 -3.81 18.45
N ILE A 469 -72.47 -4.51 17.70
CA ILE A 469 -73.87 -4.14 17.49
C ILE A 469 -74.72 -4.94 18.52
N GLU A 470 -75.30 -4.22 19.48
CA GLU A 470 -76.21 -4.89 20.43
C GLU A 470 -77.43 -5.41 19.70
N PRO A 471 -77.66 -6.73 19.73
CA PRO A 471 -78.83 -7.31 19.12
C PRO A 471 -80.12 -6.87 19.85
N GLY A 472 -81.11 -6.48 19.09
CA GLY A 472 -82.36 -6.00 19.69
C GLY A 472 -83.58 -6.36 18.85
N ILE A 473 -84.73 -6.58 19.55
CA ILE A 473 -86.05 -6.78 18.96
C ILE A 473 -86.93 -5.63 19.42
N HIS A 474 -87.53 -4.92 18.48
CA HIS A 474 -88.50 -3.88 18.74
C HIS A 474 -89.83 -4.20 18.04
N ALA A 475 -90.93 -3.98 18.72
CA ALA A 475 -92.26 -4.15 18.12
C ALA A 475 -92.98 -2.79 18.13
N PRO A 476 -93.67 -2.43 17.04
CA PRO A 476 -94.56 -1.29 17.08
C PRO A 476 -95.64 -1.51 18.14
N ASN A 477 -95.95 -0.51 18.94
CA ASN A 477 -96.96 -0.61 20.00
C ASN A 477 -98.39 -0.46 19.50
N ALA A 478 -98.58 -0.10 18.24
CA ALA A 478 -99.91 -0.02 17.59
C ALA A 478 -99.78 -0.12 16.07
N PHE A 479 -100.81 -0.61 15.39
CA PHE A 479 -100.92 -0.54 13.92
C PHE A 479 -102.36 -0.38 13.52
N SER A 480 -102.63 0.13 12.31
CA SER A 480 -103.97 0.51 11.86
C SER A 480 -104.28 0.02 10.43
N PRO A 481 -104.69 -1.20 10.23
CA PRO A 481 -105.07 -1.72 8.90
C PRO A 481 -106.42 -1.15 8.44
N ASN A 482 -106.41 0.14 8.00
CA ASN A 482 -107.60 0.90 7.61
C ASN A 482 -107.65 1.26 6.11
N GLY A 483 -106.66 0.83 5.34
CA GLY A 483 -106.50 1.07 3.90
C GLY A 483 -105.96 2.43 3.50
N ASP A 484 -105.36 3.20 4.43
CA ASP A 484 -104.79 4.51 4.13
C ASP A 484 -103.34 4.45 3.64
N GLY A 485 -102.76 3.23 3.63
CA GLY A 485 -101.41 2.94 3.20
C GLY A 485 -100.38 3.13 4.30
N ASN A 486 -100.77 3.49 5.52
CA ASN A 486 -99.85 3.64 6.66
C ASN A 486 -100.17 2.65 7.78
N ASN A 487 -99.12 2.01 8.30
CA ASN A 487 -99.24 1.04 9.40
C ASN A 487 -100.28 -0.07 9.17
N GLU A 488 -100.42 -0.48 7.93
CA GLU A 488 -101.42 -1.54 7.52
C GLU A 488 -101.03 -2.93 7.99
N ILE A 489 -99.78 -3.16 8.23
CA ILE A 489 -99.22 -4.46 8.57
C ILE A 489 -98.31 -4.31 9.79
N PHE A 490 -98.49 -5.15 10.76
CA PHE A 490 -97.63 -5.30 11.90
C PHE A 490 -96.44 -6.22 11.56
N THR A 491 -95.23 -5.70 11.67
CA THR A 491 -94.02 -6.51 11.63
C THR A 491 -93.06 -6.02 12.73
N PRO A 492 -92.30 -6.94 13.37
CA PRO A 492 -91.24 -6.51 14.30
C PRO A 492 -90.10 -5.87 13.53
N VAL A 493 -89.36 -5.00 14.24
CA VAL A 493 -88.10 -4.44 13.75
C VAL A 493 -86.94 -5.15 14.46
N LEU A 494 -86.07 -5.72 13.70
CA LEU A 494 -84.90 -6.45 14.20
C LEU A 494 -83.63 -5.63 13.95
N LEU A 495 -82.84 -5.53 14.98
CA LEU A 495 -81.46 -4.94 14.89
C LEU A 495 -80.44 -6.05 15.12
N ALA A 496 -79.60 -6.33 14.15
CA ALA A 496 -78.56 -7.35 14.23
C ALA A 496 -79.08 -8.75 14.61
N CYS A 497 -80.25 -9.08 14.12
CA CYS A 497 -80.93 -10.35 14.38
C CYS A 497 -81.64 -10.87 13.13
N ASN A 498 -81.80 -12.18 13.02
CA ASN A 498 -82.65 -12.85 12.04
C ASN A 498 -83.85 -13.38 12.75
N LEU A 499 -85.05 -13.14 12.18
CA LEU A 499 -86.26 -13.65 12.74
C LEU A 499 -86.23 -15.17 12.76
N ILE A 500 -86.54 -15.77 13.90
CA ILE A 500 -86.91 -17.21 13.98
C ILE A 500 -88.39 -17.34 13.75
N ASP A 501 -89.22 -16.72 14.63
CA ASP A 501 -90.63 -16.60 14.47
C ASP A 501 -91.23 -15.45 15.27
N PHE A 502 -92.40 -14.98 14.91
CA PHE A 502 -93.23 -14.19 15.82
C PHE A 502 -94.67 -14.68 15.80
N THR A 503 -95.22 -14.70 16.99
CA THR A 503 -96.59 -15.20 17.24
C THR A 503 -97.42 -14.14 17.95
N ILE A 504 -98.64 -13.86 17.44
CA ILE A 504 -99.57 -12.90 18.02
C ILE A 504 -100.75 -13.61 18.68
N TYR A 505 -101.01 -13.24 19.90
CA TYR A 505 -102.06 -13.78 20.73
C TYR A 505 -103.11 -12.74 21.00
N ASN A 506 -104.43 -13.18 20.98
CA ASN A 506 -105.50 -12.34 21.47
C ASN A 506 -105.51 -12.32 23.00
N ARG A 507 -106.43 -11.51 23.61
CA ARG A 507 -106.63 -11.40 25.08
C ARG A 507 -106.99 -12.70 25.81
N TRP A 508 -107.36 -13.77 25.07
CA TRP A 508 -107.72 -15.08 25.60
C TRP A 508 -106.55 -16.07 25.50
N GLY A 509 -105.42 -15.67 24.95
CA GLY A 509 -104.21 -16.49 24.76
C GLY A 509 -104.32 -17.37 23.51
N GLU A 510 -105.30 -17.14 22.59
CA GLU A 510 -105.42 -17.83 21.34
C GLU A 510 -104.49 -17.22 20.28
N VAL A 511 -103.77 -18.04 19.51
CA VAL A 511 -102.88 -17.61 18.42
C VAL A 511 -103.74 -17.07 17.26
N VAL A 512 -103.56 -15.79 16.91
CA VAL A 512 -104.27 -15.13 15.80
C VAL A 512 -103.38 -14.98 14.57
N PHE A 513 -102.03 -14.98 14.73
CA PHE A 513 -101.08 -14.91 13.63
C PHE A 513 -99.76 -15.52 14.04
N VAL A 514 -99.07 -16.16 13.10
CA VAL A 514 -97.69 -16.64 13.24
C VAL A 514 -96.94 -16.46 11.93
N SER A 515 -95.67 -16.03 12.01
CA SER A 515 -94.81 -15.94 10.84
C SER A 515 -93.38 -16.24 11.22
N THR A 516 -92.63 -16.85 10.31
CA THR A 516 -91.18 -17.06 10.32
C THR A 516 -90.51 -16.20 9.28
N ASP A 517 -91.25 -15.36 8.52
CA ASP A 517 -90.75 -14.43 7.54
C ASP A 517 -91.08 -13.01 7.99
N ILE A 518 -89.97 -12.16 8.13
CA ILE A 518 -90.07 -10.77 8.54
C ILE A 518 -90.95 -9.93 7.57
N ASN A 519 -91.01 -10.36 6.30
CA ASN A 519 -91.81 -9.66 5.28
C ASN A 519 -93.30 -10.07 5.30
N ASN A 520 -93.66 -11.11 6.04
CA ASN A 520 -95.03 -11.59 6.20
C ASN A 520 -95.54 -11.14 7.56
N GLY A 521 -96.03 -9.94 7.65
CA GLY A 521 -96.61 -9.37 8.86
C GLY A 521 -98.08 -9.54 8.98
N TRP A 522 -98.62 -9.30 10.19
CA TRP A 522 -100.05 -9.42 10.48
C TRP A 522 -100.83 -8.21 10.00
N ASN A 523 -101.85 -8.44 9.17
CA ASN A 523 -102.74 -7.43 8.59
C ASN A 523 -103.96 -7.13 9.43
N GLY A 524 -104.04 -7.62 10.67
CA GLY A 524 -105.15 -7.40 11.56
C GLY A 524 -106.39 -8.27 11.28
N THR A 525 -106.24 -9.35 10.50
CA THR A 525 -107.34 -10.34 10.26
C THR A 525 -107.07 -11.63 11.02
N TYR A 526 -108.13 -12.32 11.37
CA TYR A 526 -108.12 -13.66 11.97
C TYR A 526 -109.30 -14.52 11.35
N ASN A 527 -109.02 -15.70 10.88
CA ASN A 527 -109.98 -16.57 10.20
C ASN A 527 -110.69 -15.92 8.99
N ASN A 528 -109.99 -15.10 8.23
CA ASN A 528 -110.43 -14.28 7.09
C ASN A 528 -111.45 -13.18 7.45
N GLU A 529 -111.60 -12.88 8.71
CA GLU A 529 -112.41 -11.76 9.20
C GLU A 529 -111.53 -10.71 9.93
N ASP A 530 -112.03 -9.51 10.05
CA ASP A 530 -111.38 -8.48 10.83
C ASP A 530 -111.28 -8.90 12.31
N ALA A 531 -110.03 -8.86 12.83
CA ALA A 531 -109.79 -9.16 14.24
C ALA A 531 -110.40 -8.00 15.12
N PRO A 532 -110.93 -8.32 16.34
CA PRO A 532 -111.41 -7.27 17.25
C PRO A 532 -110.41 -6.21 17.58
N LEU A 533 -110.82 -4.91 17.65
CA LEU A 533 -109.96 -3.85 18.13
C LEU A 533 -109.55 -4.08 19.58
N GLY A 534 -108.31 -3.76 19.88
CA GLY A 534 -107.78 -3.95 21.21
C GLY A 534 -106.30 -4.31 21.26
N VAL A 535 -105.86 -4.75 22.43
CA VAL A 535 -104.46 -5.11 22.67
C VAL A 535 -104.24 -6.58 22.43
N TYR A 536 -103.22 -6.92 21.69
CA TYR A 536 -102.67 -8.24 21.38
C TYR A 536 -101.30 -8.41 21.98
N THR A 537 -100.94 -9.61 22.42
CA THR A 537 -99.58 -9.91 22.87
C THR A 537 -98.76 -10.52 21.74
N VAL A 538 -97.61 -10.02 21.50
CA VAL A 538 -96.70 -10.55 20.50
C VAL A 538 -95.52 -11.18 21.22
N VAL A 539 -95.21 -12.43 20.84
CA VAL A 539 -93.99 -13.12 21.25
C VAL A 539 -93.09 -13.22 20.02
N ILE A 540 -91.88 -12.70 20.11
CA ILE A 540 -90.97 -12.70 18.99
C ILE A 540 -89.72 -13.45 19.45
N SER A 541 -89.24 -14.37 18.62
CA SER A 541 -87.91 -14.99 18.78
C SER A 541 -87.04 -14.67 17.58
N ALA A 542 -85.78 -14.34 17.85
CA ALA A 542 -84.82 -14.03 16.81
C ALA A 542 -83.41 -14.56 17.18
N GLU A 543 -82.64 -14.96 16.20
CA GLU A 543 -81.24 -15.33 16.37
C GLU A 543 -80.41 -14.10 16.12
N SER A 544 -79.62 -13.72 17.12
CA SER A 544 -78.64 -12.63 16.97
C SER A 544 -77.54 -12.97 15.95
N ILE A 545 -76.86 -11.98 15.40
CA ILE A 545 -75.70 -12.20 14.54
C ILE A 545 -74.53 -12.92 15.27
N TYR A 546 -74.60 -13.03 16.60
CA TYR A 546 -73.64 -13.76 17.46
C TYR A 546 -74.09 -15.19 17.77
N GLY A 547 -75.26 -15.66 17.16
CA GLY A 547 -75.81 -17.02 17.31
C GLY A 547 -76.62 -17.23 18.62
N GLU A 548 -76.95 -16.19 19.35
CA GLU A 548 -77.75 -16.26 20.55
C GLU A 548 -79.21 -16.04 20.21
N THR A 549 -80.12 -16.85 20.78
CA THR A 549 -81.57 -16.65 20.64
C THR A 549 -82.04 -15.63 21.65
N ILE A 550 -82.63 -14.54 21.19
CA ILE A 550 -83.24 -13.50 22.00
C ILE A 550 -84.79 -13.52 21.84
N PHE A 551 -85.44 -13.09 22.88
CA PHE A 551 -86.91 -13.11 22.92
C PHE A 551 -87.43 -11.73 23.31
N ALA A 552 -88.57 -11.32 22.72
CA ALA A 552 -89.32 -10.16 23.15
C ALA A 552 -90.77 -10.50 23.37
N HIS A 553 -91.33 -9.97 24.41
CA HIS A 553 -92.75 -10.09 24.74
C HIS A 553 -93.29 -8.67 24.76
N GLU A 554 -94.04 -8.33 23.74
CA GLU A 554 -94.55 -6.98 23.56
C GLU A 554 -96.05 -6.94 23.39
N ASN A 555 -96.66 -5.80 23.55
CA ASN A 555 -98.04 -5.60 23.27
C ASN A 555 -98.25 -4.68 22.07
N VAL A 556 -99.10 -5.09 21.15
CA VAL A 556 -99.53 -4.29 20.04
C VAL A 556 -101.00 -3.93 20.10
N THR A 557 -101.36 -2.72 19.87
CA THR A 557 -102.74 -2.26 19.83
C THR A 557 -103.25 -2.25 18.38
N LEU A 558 -104.25 -3.02 18.06
CA LEU A 558 -104.93 -2.96 16.79
C LEU A 558 -105.95 -1.83 16.84
N VAL A 559 -105.84 -0.85 16.00
CA VAL A 559 -106.78 0.25 15.77
C VAL A 559 -107.15 0.28 14.30
N ARG A 560 -108.28 0.93 13.93
CA ARG A 560 -108.68 1.13 12.56
C ARG A 560 -109.28 2.51 12.38
#